data_afe1e67c8bec727a5b8ae1251bc72aff
#
_entry.id   afe1e67c8bec727a5b8ae1251bc72aff
#
_cell.length_a   1.000
_cell.length_b   1.000
_cell.length_c   1.000
_cell.angle_alpha   90.00
_cell.angle_beta   90.00
_cell.angle_gamma   90.00
#
_symmetry.space_group_name_H-M   'P 1'
#
loop_
_entity.id
_entity.type
_entity.pdbx_description
1 polymer ?
#
loop_
_entity_poly.entity_id
_entity_poly.type
_entity_poly.pdbx_seq_one_letter_code
_entity_poly.pdbx_strand_id
1 'polypeptide(L)'
;MKLICAKNELLKSVNISLKAVSSKTTMPILECILIDASATEITFTSNDMELGIETKVKGIIEEKGIVALDAKLFSDIIRKLPDSDVCIQTDTNLNTTITCEK
;
A
#
# COMPACT_ATOMS: atom_id res chain seq x y z
N MET A 1 4.49 3.01 -11.76
CA MET A 1 3.39 2.16 -11.24
C MET A 1 2.10 2.95 -11.22
N LYS A 2 1.03 2.33 -11.66
CA LYS A 2 -0.31 2.91 -11.57
C LYS A 2 -1.32 1.79 -11.34
N LEU A 3 -2.09 1.91 -10.28
CA LEU A 3 -3.12 0.91 -9.97
C LEU A 3 -4.38 1.56 -9.41
N ILE A 4 -5.50 0.85 -9.58
CA ILE A 4 -6.81 1.31 -9.14
C ILE A 4 -7.43 0.21 -8.29
N CYS A 5 -7.82 0.56 -7.07
CA CYS A 5 -8.42 -0.37 -6.11
C CYS A 5 -9.61 0.29 -5.42
N ALA A 6 -10.61 -0.51 -5.05
CA ALA A 6 -11.69 -0.02 -4.20
C ALA A 6 -11.15 0.30 -2.81
N LYS A 7 -11.63 1.38 -2.19
CA LYS A 7 -11.19 1.78 -0.85
C LYS A 7 -11.34 0.65 0.16
N ASN A 8 -12.45 -0.09 0.13
CA ASN A 8 -12.68 -1.19 1.07
C ASN A 8 -11.62 -2.27 0.99
N GLU A 9 -11.18 -2.62 -0.22
CA GLU A 9 -10.13 -3.61 -0.42
C GLU A 9 -8.78 -3.09 0.08
N LEU A 10 -8.48 -1.82 -0.18
CA LEU A 10 -7.25 -1.20 0.30
C LEU A 10 -7.24 -1.13 1.82
N LEU A 11 -8.33 -0.69 2.43
CA LEU A 11 -8.40 -0.54 3.88
C LEU A 11 -8.24 -1.87 4.59
N LYS A 12 -8.88 -2.91 4.08
CA LYS A 12 -8.76 -4.26 4.61
C LYS A 12 -7.31 -4.74 4.58
N SER A 13 -6.65 -4.56 3.45
CA SER A 13 -5.27 -5.02 3.26
C SER A 13 -4.28 -4.22 4.09
N VAL A 14 -4.48 -2.91 4.20
CA VAL A 14 -3.64 -2.05 5.02
C VAL A 14 -3.78 -2.43 6.49
N ASN A 15 -4.99 -2.68 6.98
CA ASN A 15 -5.20 -3.07 8.36
C ASN A 15 -4.51 -4.40 8.70
N ILE A 16 -4.52 -5.35 7.76
CA ILE A 16 -3.81 -6.62 7.93
C ILE A 16 -2.30 -6.36 7.97
N SER A 17 -1.79 -5.56 7.05
CA SER A 17 -0.36 -5.27 6.95
C SER A 17 0.18 -4.53 8.17
N LEU A 18 -0.62 -3.66 8.77
CA LEU A 18 -0.18 -2.89 9.95
C LEU A 18 0.13 -3.79 11.16
N LYS A 19 -0.38 -5.00 11.17
CA LYS A 19 -0.09 -5.93 12.27
C LYS A 19 1.37 -6.35 12.34
N ALA A 20 2.09 -6.26 11.23
CA ALA A 20 3.51 -6.60 11.16
C ALA A 20 4.42 -5.38 11.19
N VAL A 21 3.88 -4.16 11.08
CA VAL A 21 4.69 -2.95 11.09
C VAL A 21 5.12 -2.61 12.51
N SER A 22 6.42 -2.45 12.71
CA SER A 22 6.96 -2.07 14.02
C SER A 22 7.09 -0.57 14.14
N SER A 23 6.46 0.02 15.16
CA SER A 23 6.58 1.44 15.45
C SER A 23 7.78 1.76 16.34
N LYS A 24 8.50 0.74 16.79
CA LYS A 24 9.62 0.90 17.72
C LYS A 24 10.96 0.50 17.11
N THR A 25 10.99 0.22 15.84
CA THR A 25 12.22 -0.20 15.16
C THR A 25 13.14 0.99 14.92
N THR A 26 14.44 0.71 14.89
CA THR A 26 15.43 1.66 14.41
C THR A 26 15.70 1.53 12.91
N MET A 27 15.01 0.59 12.25
CA MET A 27 15.15 0.34 10.82
C MET A 27 13.91 0.91 10.10
N PRO A 28 14.02 2.07 9.44
CA PRO A 28 12.86 2.73 8.83
C PRO A 28 12.09 1.86 7.82
N ILE A 29 12.77 0.95 7.12
CA ILE A 29 12.12 0.09 6.14
C ILE A 29 11.05 -0.82 6.77
N LEU A 30 11.16 -1.13 8.06
CA LEU A 30 10.19 -1.96 8.76
C LEU A 30 8.91 -1.18 9.12
N GLU A 31 8.91 0.14 8.91
CA GLU A 31 7.72 0.97 9.10
C GLU A 31 6.94 1.18 7.79
N CYS A 32 7.39 0.56 6.71
CA CYS A 32 6.79 0.72 5.40
C CYS A 32 5.96 -0.49 4.98
N ILE A 33 5.00 -0.24 4.10
CA ILE A 33 4.29 -1.29 3.36
C ILE A 33 4.86 -1.28 1.95
N LEU A 34 5.31 -2.45 1.48
CA LEU A 34 5.76 -2.60 0.11
C LEU A 34 4.55 -2.94 -0.75
N ILE A 35 4.30 -2.10 -1.75
CA ILE A 35 3.23 -2.34 -2.72
C ILE A 35 3.89 -2.88 -3.99
N ASP A 36 3.61 -4.14 -4.29
CA ASP A 36 4.18 -4.84 -5.44
C ASP A 36 3.08 -5.07 -6.49
N ALA A 37 3.16 -4.34 -7.58
CA ALA A 37 2.29 -4.48 -8.73
C ALA A 37 3.07 -4.89 -9.98
N SER A 38 4.15 -5.65 -9.79
CA SER A 38 5.01 -6.08 -10.88
C SER A 38 4.53 -7.34 -11.60
N ALA A 39 3.57 -8.06 -11.03
CA ALA A 39 2.98 -9.26 -11.63
C ALA A 39 1.52 -8.99 -12.02
N THR A 40 0.70 -10.04 -12.06
CA THR A 40 -0.72 -9.89 -12.39
C THR A 40 -1.59 -9.53 -11.19
N GLU A 41 -1.03 -9.69 -9.98
CA GLU A 41 -1.73 -9.40 -8.74
C GLU A 41 -1.02 -8.28 -7.99
N ILE A 42 -1.80 -7.50 -7.24
CA ILE A 42 -1.27 -6.49 -6.34
C ILE A 42 -1.01 -7.15 -5.00
N THR A 43 0.22 -7.06 -4.50
CA THR A 43 0.60 -7.66 -3.22
C THR A 43 1.12 -6.56 -2.29
N PHE A 44 0.57 -6.51 -1.08
CA PHE A 44 1.07 -5.66 -0.01
C PHE A 44 1.89 -6.52 0.94
N THR A 45 3.12 -6.12 1.19
CA THR A 45 4.02 -6.86 2.08
C THR A 45 4.51 -5.94 3.19
N SER A 46 4.44 -6.42 4.42
CA SER A 46 5.01 -5.75 5.57
C SER A 46 5.69 -6.79 6.47
N ASN A 47 6.70 -6.37 7.21
CA ASN A 47 7.33 -7.27 8.15
C ASN A 47 8.00 -6.49 9.29
N ASP A 48 8.19 -7.18 10.41
CA ASP A 48 9.12 -6.78 11.43
C ASP A 48 10.24 -7.83 11.45
N MET A 49 11.06 -7.88 12.49
CA MET A 49 12.18 -8.83 12.53
C MET A 49 11.74 -10.28 12.76
N GLU A 50 10.50 -10.51 13.14
CA GLU A 50 10.00 -11.85 13.49
C GLU A 50 8.82 -12.29 12.63
N LEU A 51 8.04 -11.35 12.11
CA LEU A 51 6.80 -11.63 11.41
C LEU A 51 6.76 -10.91 10.06
N GLY A 52 6.48 -11.67 9.01
CA GLY A 52 6.21 -11.11 7.69
C GLY A 52 4.74 -11.35 7.34
N ILE A 53 4.07 -10.33 6.82
CA ILE A 53 2.71 -10.43 6.35
C ILE A 53 2.65 -10.03 4.90
N GLU A 54 2.07 -10.92 4.08
CA GLU A 54 1.81 -10.65 2.67
C GLU A 54 0.32 -10.78 2.43
N THR A 55 -0.27 -9.79 1.81
CA THR A 55 -1.70 -9.81 1.52
C THR A 55 -1.94 -9.39 0.08
N LYS A 56 -2.89 -10.05 -0.58
CA LYS A 56 -3.23 -9.75 -1.96
C LYS A 56 -4.42 -8.81 -2.00
N VAL A 57 -4.35 -7.85 -2.90
CA VAL A 57 -5.36 -6.80 -3.03
C VAL A 57 -6.01 -6.91 -4.40
N LYS A 58 -7.32 -6.91 -4.42
CA LYS A 58 -8.08 -6.89 -5.67
C LYS A 58 -8.04 -5.49 -6.27
N GLY A 59 -7.69 -5.41 -7.53
CA GLY A 59 -7.64 -4.14 -8.21
C GLY A 59 -7.13 -4.29 -9.63
N ILE A 60 -6.96 -3.15 -10.29
CA ILE A 60 -6.51 -3.09 -11.68
C ILE A 60 -5.10 -2.50 -11.70
N ILE A 61 -4.16 -3.20 -12.35
CA ILE A 61 -2.82 -2.69 -12.57
C ILE A 61 -2.77 -2.09 -13.98
N GLU A 62 -2.68 -0.76 -14.06
CA GLU A 62 -2.54 -0.09 -15.35
C GLU A 62 -1.07 0.04 -15.77
N GLU A 63 -0.18 0.23 -14.80
CA GLU A 63 1.26 0.23 -15.03
C GLU A 63 1.93 -0.54 -13.91
N LYS A 64 2.80 -1.47 -14.26
CA LYS A 64 3.52 -2.30 -13.30
C LYS A 64 4.58 -1.49 -12.55
N GLY A 65 4.88 -1.92 -11.33
CA GLY A 65 5.92 -1.31 -10.53
C GLY A 65 5.87 -1.76 -9.08
N ILE A 66 6.82 -1.25 -8.31
CA ILE A 66 6.94 -1.55 -6.87
C ILE A 66 7.29 -0.26 -6.16
N VAL A 67 6.66 -0.02 -5.00
CA VAL A 67 6.97 1.13 -4.16
C VAL A 67 6.82 0.76 -2.69
N ALA A 68 7.64 1.35 -1.82
CA ALA A 68 7.51 1.23 -0.38
C ALA A 68 6.99 2.55 0.17
N LEU A 69 5.91 2.51 0.95
CA LEU A 69 5.28 3.69 1.54
C LEU A 69 5.24 3.59 3.05
N ASP A 70 5.33 4.72 3.73
CA ASP A 70 5.15 4.77 5.18
C ASP A 70 3.77 4.22 5.53
N ALA A 71 3.73 3.21 6.38
CA ALA A 71 2.52 2.46 6.66
C ALA A 71 1.47 3.29 7.37
N LYS A 72 1.88 4.08 8.37
CA LYS A 72 0.93 4.90 9.14
C LYS A 72 0.36 6.01 8.29
N LEU A 73 1.21 6.71 7.54
CA LEU A 73 0.78 7.79 6.67
C LEU A 73 -0.17 7.26 5.60
N PHE A 74 0.18 6.16 4.96
CA PHE A 74 -0.65 5.54 3.93
C PHE A 74 -2.01 5.12 4.50
N SER A 75 -2.00 4.48 5.67
CA SER A 75 -3.23 4.07 6.35
C SER A 75 -4.13 5.26 6.67
N ASP A 76 -3.55 6.33 7.20
CA ASP A 76 -4.31 7.54 7.54
C ASP A 76 -4.94 8.18 6.31
N ILE A 77 -4.20 8.23 5.21
CA ILE A 77 -4.71 8.78 3.94
C ILE A 77 -5.89 7.95 3.44
N ILE A 78 -5.74 6.62 3.41
CA ILE A 78 -6.78 5.72 2.90
C ILE A 78 -8.07 5.83 3.74
N ARG A 79 -7.93 5.93 5.06
CA ARG A 79 -9.10 6.04 5.95
C ARG A 79 -9.90 7.31 5.73
N LYS A 80 -9.26 8.37 5.27
CA LYS A 80 -9.91 9.68 5.08
C LYS A 80 -10.52 9.84 3.69
N LEU A 81 -10.28 8.91 2.78
CA LEU A 81 -10.83 8.99 1.44
C LEU A 81 -12.31 8.61 1.41
N PRO A 82 -13.08 9.15 0.44
CA PRO A 82 -14.45 8.70 0.22
C PRO A 82 -14.50 7.21 -0.15
N ASP A 83 -15.68 6.60 0.03
CA ASP A 83 -15.89 5.20 -0.34
C ASP A 83 -16.07 5.08 -1.85
N SER A 84 -14.95 5.07 -2.56
CA SER A 84 -14.89 5.03 -4.02
C SER A 84 -13.59 4.37 -4.45
N ASP A 85 -13.37 4.27 -5.75
CA ASP A 85 -12.13 3.72 -6.27
C ASP A 85 -10.97 4.69 -6.01
N VAL A 86 -9.85 4.12 -5.62
CA VAL A 86 -8.63 4.87 -5.29
C VAL A 86 -7.55 4.55 -6.33
N CYS A 87 -6.97 5.59 -6.91
CA CYS A 87 -5.84 5.45 -7.83
C CYS A 87 -4.54 5.76 -7.10
N ILE A 88 -3.60 4.82 -7.15
CA ILE A 88 -2.25 5.01 -6.61
C ILE A 88 -1.28 5.00 -7.79
N GLN A 89 -0.52 6.07 -7.91
CA GLN A 89 0.39 6.26 -9.04
C GLN A 89 1.74 6.77 -8.56
N THR A 90 2.81 6.23 -9.13
CA THR A 90 4.16 6.73 -8.87
C THR A 90 4.79 7.20 -10.17
N ASP A 91 5.66 8.20 -10.06
CA ASP A 91 6.44 8.70 -11.20
C ASP A 91 7.85 8.06 -11.23
N THR A 92 8.71 8.52 -12.12
CA THR A 92 10.07 8.01 -12.27
C THR A 92 10.96 8.28 -11.05
N ASN A 93 10.58 9.24 -10.21
CA ASN A 93 11.29 9.58 -8.98
C ASN A 93 10.65 8.93 -7.75
N LEU A 94 9.70 8.02 -7.95
CA LEU A 94 8.93 7.34 -6.91
C LEU A 94 8.07 8.27 -6.05
N ASN A 95 7.78 9.47 -6.55
CA ASN A 95 6.76 10.31 -5.92
C ASN A 95 5.40 9.66 -6.10
N THR A 96 4.68 9.51 -5.01
CA THR A 96 3.42 8.79 -5.00
C THR A 96 2.25 9.76 -4.92
N THR A 97 1.30 9.60 -5.84
CA THR A 97 0.07 10.36 -5.86
C THR A 97 -1.10 9.43 -5.61
N ILE A 98 -1.94 9.79 -4.66
CA ILE A 98 -3.15 9.03 -4.33
C ILE A 98 -4.35 9.91 -4.63
N THR A 99 -5.22 9.45 -5.52
CA THR A 99 -6.41 10.18 -5.91
C THR A 99 -7.66 9.31 -5.74
N CYS A 100 -8.78 9.97 -5.46
CA CYS A 100 -10.06 9.30 -5.30
C CYS A 100 -11.11 10.20 -5.98
N GLU A 101 -12.07 9.58 -6.67
CA GLU A 101 -13.00 10.31 -7.53
C GLU A 101 -14.01 11.19 -6.79
N LYS A 102 -14.06 11.14 -5.49
CA LYS A 102 -14.99 11.99 -4.73
C LYS A 102 -14.26 12.84 -3.74
#